data_fecbcdd4b488698633c7a39255a853d3
#
_entry.id   fecbcdd4b488698633c7a39255a853d3
#
_cell.length_a   1.000
_cell.length_b   1.000
_cell.length_c   1.000
_cell.angle_alpha   90.00
_cell.angle_beta   90.00
_cell.angle_gamma   90.00
#
_symmetry.space_group_name_H-M   'P 1'
#
loop_
_entity.id
_entity.type
_entity.pdbx_description
1 polymer ?
#
loop_
_entity_poly.entity_id
_entity_poly.type
_entity_poly.pdbx_seq_one_letter_code
_entity_poly.pdbx_strand_id
1 'polypeptide(L)'
;MTTCYKALRPDGTDFATGTTKPRKGRWLPRIDGDLIMCQRGYHVSDAVAETLLGGSWPCKLARVEILDGEWERQGHKLVVPTYRVVEWLPAWQALGPNGEDIAALIERAKRLTDTEAQRLYAARSAAEDAAEDAAWSAAWSAAWSAAVSAARSPARSAAVSAAGEAAGDAAEYAAGALVVRDLITPKQFAILYGPWATVVEATP
;
A
#
# COMPACT_ATOMS: atom_id res chain seq x y z
N MET A 1 -6.87 24.68 11.52
CA MET A 1 -6.11 23.95 10.49
C MET A 1 -6.29 22.47 10.72
N THR A 2 -6.64 21.73 9.69
CA THR A 2 -6.90 20.30 9.76
C THR A 2 -5.68 19.51 9.28
N THR A 3 -5.34 18.43 9.99
CA THR A 3 -4.24 17.53 9.64
C THR A 3 -4.72 16.47 8.65
N CYS A 4 -3.97 16.31 7.57
CA CYS A 4 -4.17 15.28 6.55
C CYS A 4 -2.85 14.65 6.15
N TYR A 5 -2.89 13.74 5.21
CA TYR A 5 -1.75 12.99 4.70
C TYR A 5 -1.70 13.01 3.18
N LYS A 6 -0.48 12.91 2.63
CA LYS A 6 -0.26 12.90 1.19
C LYS A 6 0.86 11.94 0.83
N ALA A 7 0.54 10.96 -0.03
CA ALA A 7 1.56 10.20 -0.73
C ALA A 7 2.01 10.94 -2.00
N LEU A 8 3.30 10.86 -2.27
CA LEU A 8 3.98 11.48 -3.41
C LEU A 8 4.86 10.42 -4.08
N ARG A 9 5.20 10.63 -5.34
CA ARG A 9 6.18 9.80 -6.05
C ARG A 9 7.54 9.78 -5.32
N PRO A 10 8.41 8.81 -5.57
CA PRO A 10 9.75 8.75 -4.94
C PRO A 10 10.58 10.01 -5.15
N ASP A 11 10.42 10.71 -6.26
CA ASP A 11 11.10 11.99 -6.55
C ASP A 11 10.50 13.19 -5.81
N GLY A 12 9.37 12.98 -5.12
CA GLY A 12 8.64 13.98 -4.34
C GLY A 12 7.60 14.77 -5.13
N THR A 13 7.31 14.41 -6.38
CA THR A 13 6.21 14.98 -7.16
C THR A 13 4.88 14.28 -6.83
N ASP A 14 3.76 14.93 -7.07
CA ASP A 14 2.44 14.31 -6.89
C ASP A 14 2.15 13.25 -7.96
N PHE A 15 1.30 12.28 -7.62
CA PHE A 15 0.96 11.20 -8.54
C PHE A 15 0.05 11.65 -9.68
N ALA A 16 -0.77 12.69 -9.48
CA ALA A 16 -1.77 13.11 -10.45
C ALA A 16 -1.13 13.85 -11.65
N THR A 17 -0.31 14.87 -11.37
CA THR A 17 0.28 15.70 -12.41
C THR A 17 1.74 15.35 -12.71
N GLY A 18 2.45 14.79 -11.74
CA GLY A 18 3.89 14.53 -11.83
C GLY A 18 4.75 15.80 -11.79
N THR A 19 4.16 16.95 -11.55
CA THR A 19 4.86 18.27 -11.62
C THR A 19 4.87 19.00 -10.28
N THR A 20 3.81 18.86 -9.47
CA THR A 20 3.70 19.53 -8.17
C THR A 20 4.66 18.89 -7.18
N LYS A 21 5.63 19.69 -6.70
CA LYS A 21 6.66 19.26 -5.74
C LYS A 21 6.61 20.09 -4.46
N PRO A 22 5.86 19.66 -3.44
CA PRO A 22 5.73 20.41 -2.20
C PRO A 22 7.04 20.46 -1.42
N ARG A 23 7.25 21.55 -0.68
CA ARG A 23 8.37 21.74 0.23
C ARG A 23 7.88 21.87 1.65
N LYS A 24 8.61 21.30 2.62
CA LYS A 24 8.28 21.40 4.05
C LYS A 24 8.14 22.86 4.48
N GLY A 25 7.07 23.16 5.22
CA GLY A 25 6.77 24.47 5.77
C GLY A 25 6.20 25.50 4.78
N ARG A 26 6.11 25.16 3.49
CA ARG A 26 5.67 26.08 2.44
C ARG A 26 4.30 25.67 1.89
N TRP A 27 3.36 26.63 1.86
CA TRP A 27 2.08 26.46 1.19
C TRP A 27 2.30 26.33 -0.32
N LEU A 28 1.55 25.43 -0.93
CA LEU A 28 1.46 25.37 -2.39
C LEU A 28 0.69 26.60 -2.93
N PRO A 29 0.89 26.97 -4.19
CA PRO A 29 0.05 27.99 -4.85
C PRO A 29 -1.41 27.61 -4.70
N ARG A 30 -2.26 28.60 -4.33
CA ARG A 30 -3.69 28.37 -4.22
C ARG A 30 -4.30 28.14 -5.59
N ILE A 31 -5.17 27.17 -5.70
CA ILE A 31 -6.01 26.91 -6.87
C ILE A 31 -7.31 27.67 -6.64
N ASP A 32 -7.63 28.60 -7.54
CA ASP A 32 -8.83 29.42 -7.47
C ASP A 32 -10.03 28.73 -8.17
N GLY A 33 -11.23 29.13 -7.74
CA GLY A 33 -12.52 28.63 -8.26
C GLY A 33 -12.97 27.34 -7.58
N ASP A 34 -14.07 26.74 -8.09
CA ASP A 34 -14.69 25.58 -7.46
C ASP A 34 -13.76 24.37 -7.46
N LEU A 35 -13.67 23.69 -6.35
CA LEU A 35 -12.95 22.43 -6.23
C LEU A 35 -13.76 21.31 -6.90
N ILE A 36 -13.11 20.46 -7.69
CA ILE A 36 -13.78 19.36 -8.38
C ILE A 36 -12.96 18.10 -8.16
N MET A 37 -13.56 17.11 -7.47
CA MET A 37 -12.90 15.84 -7.17
C MET A 37 -12.30 15.21 -8.43
N CYS A 38 -11.03 14.81 -8.36
CA CYS A 38 -10.23 14.23 -9.45
C CYS A 38 -10.00 15.13 -10.68
N GLN A 39 -10.40 16.42 -10.65
CA GLN A 39 -10.22 17.33 -11.78
C GLN A 39 -9.50 18.62 -11.39
N ARG A 40 -9.95 19.33 -10.34
CA ARG A 40 -9.38 20.61 -9.95
C ARG A 40 -9.23 20.71 -8.44
N GLY A 41 -7.99 20.84 -7.99
CA GLY A 41 -7.57 20.91 -6.62
C GLY A 41 -6.47 19.89 -6.30
N TYR A 42 -5.86 20.04 -5.14
CA TYR A 42 -4.89 19.08 -4.64
C TYR A 42 -5.61 17.99 -3.84
N HIS A 43 -5.20 16.75 -4.01
CA HIS A 43 -5.78 15.62 -3.29
C HIS A 43 -4.92 15.26 -2.08
N VAL A 44 -5.56 15.15 -0.92
CA VAL A 44 -5.00 14.67 0.34
C VAL A 44 -5.95 13.63 0.96
N SER A 45 -5.55 12.96 2.01
CA SER A 45 -6.38 12.00 2.75
C SER A 45 -6.37 12.30 4.25
N ASP A 46 -7.47 12.07 4.92
CA ASP A 46 -7.54 12.10 6.39
C ASP A 46 -7.11 10.78 7.05
N ALA A 47 -6.90 9.72 6.25
CA ALA A 47 -6.40 8.43 6.69
C ALA A 47 -5.08 8.09 5.98
N VAL A 48 -4.05 7.69 6.75
CA VAL A 48 -2.72 7.40 6.23
C VAL A 48 -2.75 6.27 5.21
N ALA A 49 -3.44 5.16 5.54
CA ALA A 49 -3.53 3.97 4.69
C ALA A 49 -4.30 4.20 3.36
N GLU A 50 -5.07 5.29 3.28
CA GLU A 50 -5.83 5.66 2.08
C GLU A 50 -5.08 6.65 1.16
N THR A 51 -3.85 7.04 1.54
CA THR A 51 -3.05 8.01 0.75
C THR A 51 -2.59 7.47 -0.59
N LEU A 52 -2.55 6.14 -0.76
CA LEU A 52 -2.17 5.48 -2.01
C LEU A 52 -3.36 5.23 -2.95
N LEU A 53 -4.57 5.70 -2.62
CA LEU A 53 -5.69 5.71 -3.55
C LEU A 53 -5.36 6.60 -4.76
N GLY A 54 -5.07 6.00 -5.90
CA GLY A 54 -4.58 6.68 -7.11
C GLY A 54 -3.06 6.96 -7.11
N GLY A 55 -2.33 6.37 -6.18
CA GLY A 55 -0.87 6.35 -6.13
C GLY A 55 -0.30 4.94 -6.23
N SER A 56 0.98 4.79 -5.98
CA SER A 56 1.67 3.50 -5.99
C SER A 56 2.84 3.47 -5.00
N TRP A 57 3.26 2.25 -4.63
CA TRP A 57 4.52 2.02 -3.93
C TRP A 57 5.67 1.82 -4.95
N PRO A 58 6.90 2.28 -4.70
CA PRO A 58 7.33 3.07 -3.54
C PRO A 58 6.85 4.53 -3.61
N CYS A 59 6.71 5.15 -2.44
CA CYS A 59 6.26 6.54 -2.32
C CYS A 59 7.07 7.31 -1.28
N LYS A 60 6.89 8.64 -1.23
CA LYS A 60 7.15 9.46 -0.06
C LYS A 60 5.83 9.77 0.63
N LEU A 61 5.82 9.78 1.94
CA LEU A 61 4.64 10.10 2.75
C LEU A 61 4.87 11.39 3.52
N ALA A 62 3.87 12.25 3.52
CA ALA A 62 3.90 13.51 4.24
C ALA A 62 2.64 13.66 5.11
N ARG A 63 2.83 14.19 6.32
CA ARG A 63 1.77 14.85 7.07
C ARG A 63 1.65 16.29 6.56
N VAL A 64 0.43 16.68 6.23
CA VAL A 64 0.13 17.98 5.65
C VAL A 64 -0.93 18.72 6.46
N GLU A 65 -0.92 20.02 6.37
CA GLU A 65 -1.98 20.89 6.88
C GLU A 65 -2.77 21.49 5.73
N ILE A 66 -4.09 21.60 5.93
CA ILE A 66 -5.05 22.23 5.03
C ILE A 66 -5.80 23.34 5.78
N LEU A 67 -6.41 24.24 5.03
CA LEU A 67 -7.27 25.29 5.57
C LEU A 67 -8.63 24.72 5.97
N ASP A 68 -9.16 25.11 7.13
CA ASP A 68 -10.46 24.64 7.60
C ASP A 68 -11.60 25.13 6.72
N GLY A 69 -12.56 24.23 6.43
CA GLY A 69 -13.78 24.55 5.70
C GLY A 69 -13.61 24.71 4.18
N GLU A 70 -12.42 24.56 3.66
CA GLU A 70 -12.13 24.75 2.25
C GLU A 70 -11.76 23.41 1.57
N TRP A 71 -12.69 22.46 1.54
CA TRP A 71 -12.49 21.18 0.87
C TRP A 71 -13.80 20.54 0.42
N GLU A 72 -13.70 19.70 -0.61
CA GLU A 72 -14.71 18.70 -0.98
C GLU A 72 -14.22 17.33 -0.54
N ARG A 73 -15.13 16.43 -0.13
CA ARG A 73 -14.81 15.11 0.43
C ARG A 73 -15.50 13.98 -0.32
N GLN A 74 -14.75 12.90 -0.54
CA GLN A 74 -15.29 11.61 -0.98
C GLN A 74 -14.58 10.49 -0.19
N GLY A 75 -15.28 9.92 0.80
CA GLY A 75 -14.67 8.97 1.74
C GLY A 75 -13.52 9.61 2.51
N HIS A 76 -12.34 8.99 2.49
CA HIS A 76 -11.11 9.52 3.09
C HIS A 76 -10.35 10.48 2.19
N LYS A 77 -10.76 10.64 0.94
CA LYS A 77 -10.12 11.56 -0.01
C LYS A 77 -10.73 12.94 0.09
N LEU A 78 -9.86 13.95 0.20
CA LEU A 78 -10.25 15.34 0.17
C LEU A 78 -9.59 16.04 -1.02
N VAL A 79 -10.31 16.96 -1.67
CA VAL A 79 -9.75 17.90 -2.61
C VAL A 79 -9.70 19.29 -1.96
N VAL A 80 -8.53 19.92 -2.03
CA VAL A 80 -8.23 21.17 -1.32
C VAL A 80 -7.61 22.20 -2.25
N PRO A 81 -7.80 23.53 -2.01
CA PRO A 81 -7.23 24.56 -2.85
C PRO A 81 -5.72 24.74 -2.65
N THR A 82 -5.22 24.37 -1.48
CA THR A 82 -3.80 24.44 -1.10
C THR A 82 -3.52 23.55 0.09
N TYR A 83 -2.26 23.16 0.27
CA TYR A 83 -1.77 22.50 1.48
C TYR A 83 -0.30 22.83 1.71
N ARG A 84 0.21 22.56 2.91
CA ARG A 84 1.65 22.58 3.21
C ARG A 84 2.09 21.28 3.88
N VAL A 85 3.28 20.83 3.53
CA VAL A 85 3.94 19.71 4.23
C VAL A 85 4.47 20.22 5.55
N VAL A 86 4.08 19.58 6.66
CA VAL A 86 4.59 19.87 8.00
C VAL A 86 5.64 18.87 8.44
N GLU A 87 5.52 17.61 7.95
CA GLU A 87 6.44 16.53 8.32
C GLU A 87 6.54 15.48 7.22
N TRP A 88 7.72 14.93 7.03
CA TRP A 88 7.91 13.71 6.25
C TRP A 88 7.81 12.51 7.18
N LEU A 89 6.99 11.54 6.82
CA LEU A 89 6.73 10.34 7.58
C LEU A 89 7.44 9.14 6.94
N PRO A 90 7.71 8.07 7.72
CA PRO A 90 8.13 6.78 7.14
C PRO A 90 7.12 6.32 6.09
N ALA A 91 7.61 6.06 4.87
CA ALA A 91 6.74 5.75 3.73
C ALA A 91 5.88 4.50 3.95
N TRP A 92 6.40 3.52 4.70
CA TRP A 92 5.70 2.27 5.01
C TRP A 92 4.35 2.48 5.72
N GLN A 93 4.14 3.59 6.44
CA GLN A 93 2.86 3.89 7.08
C GLN A 93 1.70 3.99 6.07
N ALA A 94 2.00 4.33 4.81
CA ALA A 94 0.99 4.33 3.74
C ALA A 94 0.49 2.92 3.37
N LEU A 95 1.20 1.87 3.77
CA LEU A 95 0.82 0.46 3.58
C LEU A 95 -0.06 -0.09 4.72
N GLY A 96 -0.42 0.75 5.70
CA GLY A 96 -1.29 0.37 6.81
C GLY A 96 -0.54 0.01 8.10
N PRO A 97 -1.24 -0.58 9.10
CA PRO A 97 -0.69 -0.86 10.43
C PRO A 97 0.56 -1.75 10.41
N ASN A 98 0.59 -2.76 9.54
CA ASN A 98 1.72 -3.68 9.37
C ASN A 98 2.64 -3.26 8.21
N GLY A 99 2.67 -1.98 7.86
CA GLY A 99 3.34 -1.46 6.67
C GLY A 99 4.85 -1.67 6.66
N GLU A 100 5.51 -1.71 7.81
CA GLU A 100 6.94 -1.98 7.92
C GLU A 100 7.26 -3.42 7.46
N ASP A 101 6.50 -4.41 7.95
CA ASP A 101 6.64 -5.81 7.55
C ASP A 101 6.35 -5.99 6.05
N ILE A 102 5.32 -5.29 5.55
CA ILE A 102 4.97 -5.30 4.12
C ILE A 102 6.10 -4.71 3.27
N ALA A 103 6.67 -3.60 3.68
CA ALA A 103 7.80 -2.99 2.97
C ALA A 103 9.02 -3.92 2.96
N ALA A 104 9.31 -4.57 4.08
CA ALA A 104 10.38 -5.58 4.18
C ALA A 104 10.12 -6.78 3.26
N LEU A 105 8.88 -7.28 3.21
CA LEU A 105 8.48 -8.36 2.30
C LEU A 105 8.70 -7.96 0.84
N ILE A 106 8.29 -6.76 0.42
CA ILE A 106 8.48 -6.26 -0.94
C ILE A 106 9.98 -6.20 -1.29
N GLU A 107 10.81 -5.71 -0.38
CA GLU A 107 12.26 -5.66 -0.59
C GLU A 107 12.87 -7.07 -0.66
N ARG A 108 12.39 -8.02 0.14
CA ARG A 108 12.82 -9.42 0.09
C ARG A 108 12.38 -10.10 -1.22
N ALA A 109 11.17 -9.80 -1.70
CA ALA A 109 10.64 -10.32 -2.95
C ALA A 109 11.51 -9.98 -4.17
N LYS A 110 12.16 -8.82 -4.18
CA LYS A 110 13.12 -8.43 -5.25
C LYS A 110 14.36 -9.33 -5.35
N ARG A 111 14.61 -10.15 -4.35
CA ARG A 111 15.82 -10.98 -4.22
C ARG A 111 15.50 -12.48 -4.18
N LEU A 112 14.29 -12.87 -4.57
CA LEU A 112 13.92 -14.29 -4.68
C LEU A 112 14.76 -14.99 -5.74
N THR A 113 15.14 -16.21 -5.43
CA THR A 113 15.83 -17.12 -6.35
C THR A 113 14.84 -18.06 -7.01
N ASP A 114 15.22 -18.67 -8.15
CA ASP A 114 14.40 -19.68 -8.84
C ASP A 114 14.06 -20.87 -7.92
N THR A 115 14.99 -21.28 -7.07
CA THR A 115 14.78 -22.36 -6.11
C THR A 115 13.72 -22.00 -5.07
N GLU A 116 13.75 -20.77 -4.56
CA GLU A 116 12.72 -20.26 -3.62
C GLU A 116 11.36 -20.15 -4.33
N ALA A 117 11.33 -19.70 -5.58
CA ALA A 117 10.11 -19.64 -6.38
C ALA A 117 9.44 -21.00 -6.55
N GLN A 118 10.23 -22.05 -6.86
CA GLN A 118 9.71 -23.42 -6.97
C GLN A 118 9.16 -23.94 -5.64
N ARG A 119 9.86 -23.66 -4.53
CA ARG A 119 9.38 -24.04 -3.19
C ARG A 119 8.12 -23.26 -2.77
N LEU A 120 8.03 -21.97 -3.11
CA LEU A 120 6.85 -21.14 -2.87
C LEU A 120 5.64 -21.67 -3.62
N TYR A 121 5.81 -22.06 -4.89
CA TYR A 121 4.76 -22.68 -5.68
C TYR A 121 4.24 -23.96 -5.04
N ALA A 122 5.12 -24.89 -4.67
CA ALA A 122 4.75 -26.14 -4.02
C ALA A 122 4.04 -25.91 -2.65
N ALA A 123 4.58 -25.00 -1.84
CA ALA A 123 4.01 -24.67 -0.54
C ALA A 123 2.62 -24.01 -0.66
N ARG A 124 2.44 -23.15 -1.67
CA ARG A 124 1.16 -22.52 -1.96
C ARG A 124 0.12 -23.54 -2.42
N SER A 125 0.45 -24.41 -3.40
CA SER A 125 -0.46 -25.45 -3.86
C SER A 125 -0.91 -26.36 -2.71
N ALA A 126 0.01 -26.75 -1.81
CA ALA A 126 -0.33 -27.54 -0.64
C ALA A 126 -1.24 -26.78 0.35
N ALA A 127 -1.07 -25.46 0.48
CA ALA A 127 -1.93 -24.63 1.32
C ALA A 127 -3.33 -24.43 0.71
N GLU A 128 -3.42 -24.27 -0.60
CA GLU A 128 -4.70 -24.17 -1.34
C GLU A 128 -5.49 -25.47 -1.24
N ASP A 129 -4.84 -26.62 -1.40
CA ASP A 129 -5.45 -27.95 -1.26
C ASP A 129 -5.94 -28.22 0.19
N ALA A 130 -5.26 -27.64 1.19
CA ALA A 130 -5.63 -27.77 2.61
C ALA A 130 -6.68 -26.76 3.07
N ALA A 131 -6.92 -25.68 2.28
CA ALA A 131 -7.85 -24.63 2.63
C ALA A 131 -9.27 -25.00 2.16
N GLU A 132 -10.23 -25.00 3.07
CA GLU A 132 -11.65 -24.98 2.68
C GLU A 132 -11.94 -23.64 1.98
N ASP A 133 -12.57 -23.67 0.81
CA ASP A 133 -12.94 -22.51 -0.02
C ASP A 133 -13.58 -21.34 0.76
N ALA A 134 -14.35 -21.65 1.81
CA ALA A 134 -15.00 -20.68 2.66
C ALA A 134 -14.02 -19.81 3.49
N ALA A 135 -12.91 -20.39 3.96
CA ALA A 135 -11.92 -19.64 4.74
C ALA A 135 -11.13 -18.69 3.86
N TRP A 136 -10.85 -19.10 2.63
CA TRP A 136 -10.20 -18.29 1.61
C TRP A 136 -11.06 -17.07 1.20
N SER A 137 -12.34 -17.30 0.88
CA SER A 137 -13.28 -16.25 0.49
C SER A 137 -13.52 -15.22 1.61
N ALA A 138 -13.59 -15.66 2.88
CA ALA A 138 -13.82 -14.77 4.01
C ALA A 138 -12.60 -13.86 4.28
N ALA A 139 -11.37 -14.39 4.20
CA ALA A 139 -10.15 -13.60 4.34
C ALA A 139 -10.04 -12.55 3.22
N TRP A 140 -10.47 -12.91 2.03
CA TRP A 140 -10.42 -12.05 0.85
C TRP A 140 -11.45 -10.91 0.89
N SER A 141 -12.65 -11.18 1.40
CA SER A 141 -13.74 -10.20 1.49
C SER A 141 -13.49 -9.11 2.54
N ALA A 142 -12.74 -9.44 3.61
CA ALA A 142 -12.40 -8.48 4.67
C ALA A 142 -11.38 -7.44 4.25
N ALA A 143 -10.71 -7.62 3.10
CA ALA A 143 -9.44 -6.97 2.77
C ALA A 143 -9.52 -5.90 1.68
N TRP A 144 -10.68 -5.40 1.31
CA TRP A 144 -10.82 -4.42 0.23
C TRP A 144 -10.48 -3.00 0.68
N SER A 145 -9.19 -2.66 0.76
CA SER A 145 -8.72 -1.30 1.03
C SER A 145 -7.63 -0.87 0.02
N ALA A 146 -7.41 0.45 -0.09
CA ALA A 146 -6.31 0.98 -0.90
C ALA A 146 -4.95 0.43 -0.46
N ALA A 147 -4.77 0.18 0.83
CA ALA A 147 -3.56 -0.42 1.40
C ALA A 147 -3.30 -1.84 0.85
N VAL A 148 -4.35 -2.66 0.67
CA VAL A 148 -4.20 -4.01 0.08
C VAL A 148 -3.66 -3.94 -1.33
N SER A 149 -4.28 -3.12 -2.20
CA SER A 149 -3.81 -2.96 -3.58
C SER A 149 -2.39 -2.39 -3.65
N ALA A 150 -2.09 -1.42 -2.78
CA ALA A 150 -0.77 -0.79 -2.69
C ALA A 150 0.33 -1.73 -2.19
N ALA A 151 -0.02 -2.72 -1.38
CA ALA A 151 0.92 -3.74 -0.88
C ALA A 151 1.10 -4.88 -1.89
N ARG A 152 0.00 -5.42 -2.41
CA ARG A 152 -0.01 -6.62 -3.27
C ARG A 152 0.68 -6.40 -4.61
N SER A 153 0.31 -5.34 -5.31
CA SER A 153 0.83 -5.06 -6.66
C SER A 153 2.36 -4.94 -6.70
N PRO A 154 3.03 -4.15 -5.85
CA PRO A 154 4.49 -4.08 -5.86
C PRO A 154 5.16 -5.37 -5.36
N ALA A 155 4.57 -6.11 -4.40
CA ALA A 155 5.09 -7.39 -3.96
C ALA A 155 5.08 -8.41 -5.11
N ARG A 156 3.95 -8.53 -5.82
CA ARG A 156 3.85 -9.37 -7.01
C ARG A 156 4.87 -8.96 -8.08
N SER A 157 4.91 -7.68 -8.45
CA SER A 157 5.82 -7.20 -9.50
C SER A 157 7.29 -7.44 -9.15
N ALA A 158 7.66 -7.25 -7.88
CA ALA A 158 9.02 -7.51 -7.41
C ALA A 158 9.39 -9.00 -7.53
N ALA A 159 8.50 -9.89 -7.11
CA ALA A 159 8.72 -11.33 -7.14
C ALA A 159 8.67 -11.89 -8.57
N VAL A 160 7.76 -11.43 -9.42
CA VAL A 160 7.70 -11.81 -10.85
C VAL A 160 8.99 -11.45 -11.56
N SER A 161 9.51 -10.23 -11.32
CA SER A 161 10.76 -9.77 -11.92
C SER A 161 11.98 -10.57 -11.45
N ALA A 162 11.96 -11.06 -10.21
CA ALA A 162 13.05 -11.83 -9.64
C ALA A 162 13.01 -13.32 -10.00
N ALA A 163 11.81 -13.93 -9.96
CA ALA A 163 11.67 -15.39 -9.94
C ALA A 163 10.39 -15.92 -10.62
N GLY A 164 9.71 -15.11 -11.44
CA GLY A 164 8.57 -15.53 -12.26
C GLY A 164 7.20 -15.51 -11.57
N GLU A 165 6.15 -15.86 -12.31
CA GLU A 165 4.75 -15.71 -11.92
C GLU A 165 4.37 -16.43 -10.63
N ALA A 166 4.85 -17.66 -10.43
CA ALA A 166 4.54 -18.44 -9.23
C ALA A 166 5.03 -17.77 -7.94
N ALA A 167 6.21 -17.13 -7.99
CA ALA A 167 6.74 -16.34 -6.89
C ALA A 167 5.94 -15.03 -6.70
N GLY A 168 5.48 -14.46 -7.81
CA GLY A 168 4.63 -13.27 -7.82
C GLY A 168 3.34 -13.49 -7.04
N ASP A 169 2.66 -14.58 -7.30
CA ASP A 169 1.42 -14.93 -6.60
C ASP A 169 1.65 -15.13 -5.10
N ALA A 170 2.69 -15.86 -4.70
CA ALA A 170 2.99 -16.09 -3.30
C ALA A 170 3.31 -14.78 -2.55
N ALA A 171 4.09 -13.88 -3.15
CA ALA A 171 4.40 -12.58 -2.57
C ALA A 171 3.17 -11.67 -2.47
N GLU A 172 2.29 -11.71 -3.48
CA GLU A 172 1.02 -10.99 -3.47
C GLU A 172 0.11 -11.41 -2.32
N TYR A 173 -0.05 -12.72 -2.11
CA TYR A 173 -0.86 -13.25 -1.02
C TYR A 173 -0.27 -12.95 0.35
N ALA A 174 1.03 -13.11 0.50
CA ALA A 174 1.70 -12.80 1.76
C ALA A 174 1.60 -11.30 2.12
N ALA A 175 1.79 -10.40 1.15
CA ALA A 175 1.61 -8.98 1.37
C ALA A 175 0.16 -8.63 1.72
N GLY A 176 -0.82 -9.23 1.04
CA GLY A 176 -2.23 -9.08 1.37
C GLY A 176 -2.57 -9.56 2.78
N ALA A 177 -2.05 -10.72 3.18
CA ALA A 177 -2.23 -11.26 4.52
C ALA A 177 -1.72 -10.31 5.62
N LEU A 178 -0.56 -9.70 5.42
CA LEU A 178 0.01 -8.72 6.36
C LEU A 178 -0.88 -7.48 6.51
N VAL A 179 -1.47 -6.98 5.43
CA VAL A 179 -2.39 -5.83 5.52
C VAL A 179 -3.59 -6.14 6.40
N VAL A 180 -4.14 -7.35 6.30
CA VAL A 180 -5.38 -7.75 7.00
C VAL A 180 -5.12 -8.59 8.24
N ARG A 181 -3.89 -8.70 8.70
CA ARG A 181 -3.47 -9.56 9.80
C ARG A 181 -4.37 -9.45 11.03
N ASP A 182 -4.73 -8.23 11.40
CA ASP A 182 -5.53 -7.94 12.58
C ASP A 182 -7.05 -8.09 12.34
N LEU A 183 -7.47 -8.37 11.10
CA LEU A 183 -8.86 -8.51 10.68
C LEU A 183 -9.27 -9.96 10.41
N ILE A 184 -8.32 -10.88 10.36
CA ILE A 184 -8.54 -12.30 10.06
C ILE A 184 -8.09 -13.20 11.20
N THR A 185 -8.58 -14.43 11.20
CA THR A 185 -8.18 -15.42 12.23
C THR A 185 -6.73 -15.87 12.03
N PRO A 186 -6.04 -16.34 13.09
CA PRO A 186 -4.70 -16.93 12.97
C PRO A 186 -4.63 -18.08 11.94
N LYS A 187 -5.69 -18.90 11.82
CA LYS A 187 -5.76 -19.98 10.82
C LYS A 187 -5.77 -19.41 9.39
N GLN A 188 -6.58 -18.39 9.12
CA GLN A 188 -6.62 -17.73 7.82
C GLN A 188 -5.29 -17.05 7.49
N PHE A 189 -4.68 -16.39 8.47
CA PHE A 189 -3.35 -15.80 8.29
C PHE A 189 -2.31 -16.86 7.92
N ALA A 190 -2.29 -17.98 8.64
CA ALA A 190 -1.36 -19.08 8.36
C ALA A 190 -1.54 -19.68 6.96
N ILE A 191 -2.75 -19.75 6.44
CA ILE A 191 -3.03 -20.21 5.07
C ILE A 191 -2.42 -19.24 4.04
N LEU A 192 -2.61 -17.93 4.22
CA LEU A 192 -2.19 -16.91 3.26
C LEU A 192 -0.68 -16.62 3.34
N TYR A 193 -0.13 -16.57 4.56
CA TYR A 193 1.25 -16.17 4.83
C TYR A 193 2.21 -17.37 4.99
N GLY A 194 1.69 -18.52 5.39
CA GLY A 194 2.48 -19.73 5.68
C GLY A 194 3.44 -20.17 4.57
N PRO A 195 3.02 -20.23 3.30
CA PRO A 195 3.94 -20.54 2.20
C PRO A 195 5.16 -19.62 2.15
N TRP A 196 4.97 -18.32 2.33
CA TRP A 196 6.05 -17.34 2.37
C TRP A 196 6.96 -17.55 3.58
N ALA A 197 6.39 -17.64 4.78
CA ALA A 197 7.14 -17.83 6.01
C ALA A 197 8.00 -19.10 5.96
N THR A 198 7.42 -20.21 5.48
CA THR A 198 8.11 -21.51 5.41
C THR A 198 9.30 -21.52 4.45
N VAL A 199 9.20 -20.79 3.34
CA VAL A 199 10.22 -20.84 2.29
C VAL A 199 11.24 -19.73 2.39
N VAL A 200 10.77 -18.51 2.70
CA VAL A 200 11.59 -17.30 2.60
C VAL A 200 12.16 -16.87 3.93
N GLU A 201 11.39 -16.99 5.02
CA GLU A 201 11.84 -16.60 6.36
C GLU A 201 12.62 -17.72 7.07
N ALA A 202 12.36 -18.98 6.72
CA ALA A 202 13.10 -20.11 7.28
C ALA A 202 14.48 -20.33 6.63
N THR A 203 14.81 -19.59 5.58
CA THR A 203 16.13 -19.66 4.94
C THR A 203 17.05 -18.61 5.58
N PRO A 204 18.13 -19.01 6.30
CA PRO A 204 19.05 -18.10 6.98
C PRO A 204 19.86 -17.22 6.01
#